data_806e258350847184d123cca297c03c76
#
_entry.id   806e258350847184d123cca297c03c76
#
_cell.length_a   1.000
_cell.length_b   1.000
_cell.length_c   1.000
_cell.angle_alpha   90.00
_cell.angle_beta   90.00
_cell.angle_gamma   90.00
#
_symmetry.space_group_name_H-M   'P 1'
#
loop_
_entity.id
_entity.type
_entity.pdbx_description
1 polymer ?
#
loop_
_entity_poly.entity_id
_entity_poly.type
_entity_poly.pdbx_seq_one_letter_code
_entity_poly.pdbx_strand_id
1 'polypeptide(L)'
;MQLQDKNIVVTGGGNGIGRAMVRRFAAESPRTLVVADVDGTAAQAVVDELEAGFDCLAVEADLSTEAGNVEVVRAAEEYGPIDLLCMNAGIAVGGGVEAPDEDWQRIWDINVMAHVWAVRAALPGMLARGEGYLLPTASAAGLLTNLGAAPYSVTKHAAVGLAEWLAITHGDQGIKVSCLCPQGVRTKMLFPDDDAQADAISAESVRSQGVIEPEEVAEAVVAGLAEERFLILPHPEVLDYFRRKADDYDRWIGGMRKLQARTQG
;
A
#
# COMPACT_ATOMS: atom_id res chain seq x y z
N MET A 1 2.82 15.04 9.27
CA MET A 1 4.07 14.45 9.83
C MET A 1 5.26 14.88 8.99
N GLN A 2 6.38 15.29 9.60
CA GLN A 2 7.68 15.44 8.91
C GLN A 2 8.49 14.17 9.13
N LEU A 3 9.29 13.77 8.12
CA LEU A 3 10.02 12.49 8.15
C LEU A 3 11.44 12.61 8.73
N GLN A 4 11.94 13.84 8.90
CA GLN A 4 13.25 14.10 9.49
C GLN A 4 13.33 13.51 10.89
N ASP A 5 14.46 12.85 11.20
CA ASP A 5 14.74 12.19 12.48
C ASP A 5 13.74 11.09 12.90
N LYS A 6 12.95 10.54 11.95
CA LYS A 6 11.95 9.50 12.21
C LYS A 6 12.49 8.09 11.93
N ASN A 7 12.02 7.11 12.71
CA ASN A 7 12.21 5.69 12.45
C ASN A 7 11.05 5.19 11.57
N ILE A 8 11.37 4.81 10.34
CA ILE A 8 10.40 4.53 9.28
C ILE A 8 10.55 3.11 8.78
N VAL A 9 9.44 2.39 8.68
CA VAL A 9 9.37 1.05 8.09
C VAL A 9 8.59 1.11 6.78
N VAL A 10 9.12 0.51 5.70
CA VAL A 10 8.43 0.35 4.42
C VAL A 10 8.43 -1.14 4.05
N THR A 11 7.24 -1.74 4.03
CA THR A 11 7.07 -3.12 3.56
C THR A 11 6.86 -3.17 2.05
N GLY A 12 7.34 -4.24 1.37
CA GLY A 12 7.38 -4.28 -0.09
C GLY A 12 8.30 -3.19 -0.65
N GLY A 13 9.40 -2.90 0.06
CA GLY A 13 10.30 -1.80 -0.23
C GLY A 13 11.32 -2.08 -1.35
N GLY A 14 11.45 -3.33 -1.77
CA GLY A 14 12.40 -3.74 -2.82
C GLY A 14 12.02 -3.30 -4.23
N ASN A 15 10.75 -3.02 -4.49
CA ASN A 15 10.26 -2.72 -5.84
C ASN A 15 9.14 -1.66 -5.86
N GLY A 16 8.84 -1.15 -7.07
CA GLY A 16 7.65 -0.36 -7.38
C GLY A 16 7.45 0.85 -6.45
N ILE A 17 6.25 1.01 -5.93
CA ILE A 17 5.85 2.12 -5.05
C ILE A 17 6.68 2.12 -3.77
N GLY A 18 6.93 0.94 -3.16
CA GLY A 18 7.72 0.82 -1.94
C GLY A 18 9.14 1.34 -2.12
N ARG A 19 9.82 0.90 -3.19
CA ARG A 19 11.17 1.39 -3.54
C ARG A 19 11.17 2.91 -3.77
N ALA A 20 10.17 3.43 -4.48
CA ALA A 20 10.07 4.88 -4.71
C ALA A 20 9.86 5.65 -3.39
N MET A 21 9.01 5.15 -2.49
CA MET A 21 8.84 5.73 -1.15
C MET A 21 10.15 5.70 -0.35
N VAL A 22 10.87 4.57 -0.34
CA VAL A 22 12.17 4.45 0.34
C VAL A 22 13.15 5.52 -0.14
N ARG A 23 13.34 5.65 -1.46
CA ARG A 23 14.22 6.67 -2.06
C ARG A 23 13.78 8.08 -1.71
N ARG A 24 12.49 8.35 -1.78
CA ARG A 24 11.96 9.68 -1.50
C ARG A 24 12.07 10.04 -0.01
N PHE A 25 11.84 9.08 0.88
CA PHE A 25 11.98 9.28 2.33
C PHE A 25 13.43 9.48 2.75
N ALA A 26 14.38 8.81 2.09
CA ALA A 26 15.81 9.01 2.32
C ALA A 26 16.23 10.48 2.13
N ALA A 27 15.64 11.19 1.17
CA ALA A 27 15.90 12.61 0.94
C ALA A 27 15.38 13.54 2.07
N GLU A 28 14.52 13.03 2.96
CA GLU A 28 13.99 13.76 4.11
C GLU A 28 14.86 13.61 5.38
N SER A 29 16.01 12.95 5.29
CA SER A 29 16.94 12.69 6.42
C SER A 29 16.26 12.02 7.62
N PRO A 30 15.67 10.83 7.44
CA PRO A 30 15.12 10.06 8.55
C PRO A 30 16.23 9.66 9.53
N ARG A 31 15.90 9.22 10.74
CA ARG A 31 16.84 8.60 11.67
C ARG A 31 17.17 7.18 11.22
N THR A 32 16.15 6.42 10.88
CA THR A 32 16.27 5.03 10.43
C THR A 32 15.26 4.75 9.31
N LEU A 33 15.68 3.97 8.33
CA LEU A 33 14.80 3.52 7.24
C LEU A 33 14.92 2.00 7.08
N VAL A 34 13.86 1.28 7.43
CA VAL A 34 13.79 -0.18 7.32
C VAL A 34 13.05 -0.56 6.04
N VAL A 35 13.73 -1.31 5.19
CA VAL A 35 13.25 -1.78 3.89
C VAL A 35 12.96 -3.27 4.00
N ALA A 36 11.69 -3.64 4.14
CA ALA A 36 11.29 -5.04 4.25
C ALA A 36 10.69 -5.55 2.94
N ASP A 37 11.16 -6.71 2.48
CA ASP A 37 10.63 -7.39 1.29
C ASP A 37 10.81 -8.91 1.44
N VAL A 38 10.00 -9.70 0.72
CA VAL A 38 10.21 -11.14 0.61
C VAL A 38 11.44 -11.47 -0.24
N ASP A 39 11.80 -10.58 -1.17
CA ASP A 39 13.05 -10.60 -1.90
C ASP A 39 14.10 -9.76 -1.15
N GLY A 40 14.84 -10.42 -0.26
CA GLY A 40 15.91 -9.80 0.51
C GLY A 40 17.01 -9.18 -0.35
N THR A 41 17.29 -9.76 -1.53
CA THR A 41 18.26 -9.21 -2.49
C THR A 41 17.77 -7.88 -3.06
N ALA A 42 16.48 -7.78 -3.41
CA ALA A 42 15.91 -6.53 -3.90
C ALA A 42 15.88 -5.47 -2.80
N ALA A 43 15.52 -5.85 -1.56
CA ALA A 43 15.57 -4.93 -0.41
C ALA A 43 16.98 -4.40 -0.17
N GLN A 44 17.99 -5.28 -0.17
CA GLN A 44 19.38 -4.90 0.02
C GLN A 44 19.89 -3.99 -1.10
N ALA A 45 19.55 -4.28 -2.35
CA ALA A 45 19.91 -3.43 -3.49
C ALA A 45 19.37 -1.99 -3.34
N VAL A 46 18.15 -1.84 -2.81
CA VAL A 46 17.59 -0.51 -2.52
C VAL A 46 18.36 0.19 -1.40
N VAL A 47 18.75 -0.52 -0.34
CA VAL A 47 19.56 0.05 0.74
C VAL A 47 20.93 0.50 0.22
N ASP A 48 21.58 -0.32 -0.62
CA ASP A 48 22.91 -0.04 -1.19
C ASP A 48 22.89 1.17 -2.16
N GLU A 49 21.75 1.49 -2.74
CA GLU A 49 21.56 2.68 -3.59
C GLU A 49 21.52 3.99 -2.80
N LEU A 50 21.25 3.93 -1.50
CA LEU A 50 21.09 5.13 -0.68
C LEU A 50 22.44 5.65 -0.21
N GLU A 51 22.76 6.89 -0.56
CA GLU A 51 23.89 7.62 0.04
C GLU A 51 23.46 8.10 1.44
N ALA A 52 23.46 7.18 2.42
CA ALA A 52 22.82 7.43 3.69
C ALA A 52 23.74 8.04 4.74
N GLY A 53 23.37 9.21 5.23
CA GLY A 53 23.87 9.76 6.50
C GLY A 53 23.02 9.33 7.72
N PHE A 54 22.26 8.22 7.60
CA PHE A 54 21.33 7.69 8.60
C PHE A 54 21.35 6.15 8.57
N ASP A 55 20.76 5.50 9.55
CA ASP A 55 20.70 4.03 9.60
C ASP A 55 19.72 3.49 8.56
N CYS A 56 20.17 2.55 7.72
CA CYS A 56 19.33 1.89 6.75
C CYS A 56 19.49 0.37 6.83
N LEU A 57 18.38 -0.36 6.84
CA LEU A 57 18.35 -1.81 7.08
C LEU A 57 17.45 -2.50 6.07
N ALA A 58 17.97 -3.52 5.38
CA ALA A 58 17.18 -4.48 4.61
C ALA A 58 16.75 -5.64 5.52
N VAL A 59 15.46 -6.00 5.45
CA VAL A 59 14.89 -7.14 6.16
C VAL A 59 14.20 -8.05 5.17
N GLU A 60 14.70 -9.28 5.00
CA GLU A 60 14.00 -10.32 4.25
C GLU A 60 12.94 -10.95 5.13
N ALA A 61 11.65 -10.81 4.75
CA ALA A 61 10.55 -11.34 5.53
C ALA A 61 9.34 -11.72 4.66
N ASP A 62 8.77 -12.90 4.94
CA ASP A 62 7.50 -13.31 4.34
C ASP A 62 6.32 -12.69 5.10
N LEU A 63 5.79 -11.60 4.54
CA LEU A 63 4.69 -10.85 5.12
C LEU A 63 3.32 -11.53 4.97
N SER A 64 3.23 -12.64 4.24
CA SER A 64 2.04 -13.50 4.26
C SER A 64 1.85 -14.25 5.58
N THR A 65 2.78 -14.08 6.53
CA THR A 65 2.77 -14.72 7.86
C THR A 65 2.83 -13.69 8.99
N GLU A 66 2.23 -14.03 10.14
CA GLU A 66 2.34 -13.19 11.35
C GLU A 66 3.82 -13.08 11.81
N ALA A 67 4.56 -14.18 11.73
CA ALA A 67 5.96 -14.22 12.16
C ALA A 67 6.84 -13.23 11.37
N GLY A 68 6.69 -13.17 10.04
CA GLY A 68 7.43 -12.24 9.20
C GLY A 68 7.12 -10.76 9.53
N ASN A 69 5.86 -10.45 9.80
CA ASN A 69 5.47 -9.09 10.21
C ASN A 69 6.04 -8.71 11.59
N VAL A 70 6.01 -9.63 12.55
CA VAL A 70 6.61 -9.44 13.88
C VAL A 70 8.12 -9.24 13.78
N GLU A 71 8.80 -10.00 12.91
CA GLU A 71 10.24 -9.86 12.69
C GLU A 71 10.62 -8.47 12.16
N VAL A 72 9.88 -7.95 11.18
CA VAL A 72 10.10 -6.60 10.63
C VAL A 72 9.95 -5.54 11.71
N VAL A 73 8.87 -5.61 12.49
CA VAL A 73 8.64 -4.65 13.59
C VAL A 73 9.74 -4.73 14.64
N ARG A 74 10.14 -5.95 15.05
CA ARG A 74 11.22 -6.15 16.02
C ARG A 74 12.54 -5.59 15.53
N ALA A 75 12.93 -5.87 14.28
CA ALA A 75 14.14 -5.36 13.68
C ALA A 75 14.18 -3.82 13.64
N ALA A 76 13.04 -3.20 13.33
CA ALA A 76 12.93 -1.74 13.34
C ALA A 76 13.03 -1.14 14.76
N GLU A 77 12.46 -1.81 15.76
CA GLU A 77 12.48 -1.34 17.16
C GLU A 77 13.88 -1.44 17.80
N GLU A 78 14.82 -2.20 17.25
CA GLU A 78 16.22 -2.18 17.68
C GLU A 78 16.90 -0.80 17.50
N TYR A 79 16.39 0.00 16.56
CA TYR A 79 16.83 1.37 16.27
C TYR A 79 15.97 2.45 16.98
N GLY A 80 15.05 2.03 17.80
CA GLY A 80 14.14 2.89 18.55
C GLY A 80 12.68 2.73 18.13
N PRO A 81 11.77 3.47 18.76
CA PRO A 81 10.35 3.34 18.49
C PRO A 81 10.02 3.68 17.03
N ILE A 82 9.13 2.90 16.42
CA ILE A 82 8.66 3.14 15.05
C ILE A 82 7.77 4.38 15.04
N ASP A 83 8.15 5.39 14.27
CA ASP A 83 7.36 6.61 14.09
C ASP A 83 6.35 6.47 12.95
N LEU A 84 6.77 5.83 11.83
CA LEU A 84 5.94 5.61 10.65
C LEU A 84 6.04 4.15 10.17
N LEU A 85 4.90 3.48 10.07
CA LEU A 85 4.79 2.14 9.50
C LEU A 85 4.02 2.19 8.16
N CYS A 86 4.75 2.04 7.05
CA CYS A 86 4.19 1.95 5.71
C CYS A 86 3.94 0.48 5.34
N MET A 87 2.69 0.06 5.42
CA MET A 87 2.23 -1.27 5.05
C MET A 87 1.90 -1.27 3.55
N ASN A 88 2.95 -1.40 2.73
CA ASN A 88 2.83 -1.25 1.28
C ASN A 88 2.90 -2.59 0.52
N ALA A 89 3.44 -3.64 1.11
CA ALA A 89 3.47 -4.95 0.48
C ALA A 89 2.08 -5.38 0.01
N GLY A 90 2.00 -5.93 -1.19
CA GLY A 90 0.75 -6.36 -1.76
C GLY A 90 0.94 -7.05 -3.10
N ILE A 91 -0.05 -7.86 -3.48
CA ILE A 91 -0.10 -8.55 -4.77
C ILE A 91 -1.42 -8.26 -5.47
N ALA A 92 -1.45 -8.50 -6.78
CA ALA A 92 -2.67 -8.54 -7.57
C ALA A 92 -3.00 -9.98 -7.95
N VAL A 93 -4.28 -10.31 -7.90
CA VAL A 93 -4.84 -11.55 -8.42
C VAL A 93 -6.07 -11.17 -9.24
N GLY A 94 -6.07 -11.60 -10.48
CA GLY A 94 -7.18 -11.44 -11.42
C GLY A 94 -8.28 -12.48 -11.22
N GLY A 95 -9.25 -12.48 -12.14
CA GLY A 95 -10.37 -13.41 -12.12
C GLY A 95 -11.57 -12.93 -11.33
N GLY A 96 -12.62 -13.73 -11.37
CA GLY A 96 -13.88 -13.51 -10.68
C GLY A 96 -14.01 -14.36 -9.43
N VAL A 97 -15.24 -14.78 -9.12
CA VAL A 97 -15.55 -15.67 -8.00
C VAL A 97 -15.05 -17.10 -8.24
N GLU A 98 -14.74 -17.44 -9.48
CA GLU A 98 -14.16 -18.74 -9.91
C GLU A 98 -12.66 -18.84 -9.68
N ALA A 99 -11.98 -17.78 -9.25
CA ALA A 99 -10.56 -17.84 -8.90
C ALA A 99 -10.32 -18.92 -7.83
N PRO A 100 -9.20 -19.67 -7.91
CA PRO A 100 -8.89 -20.73 -6.94
C PRO A 100 -8.89 -20.25 -5.50
N ASP A 101 -9.35 -21.08 -4.56
CA ASP A 101 -9.40 -20.74 -3.13
C ASP A 101 -8.00 -20.38 -2.58
N GLU A 102 -6.94 -21.04 -3.05
CA GLU A 102 -5.57 -20.74 -2.69
C GLU A 102 -5.12 -19.34 -3.14
N ASP A 103 -5.61 -18.85 -4.28
CA ASP A 103 -5.34 -17.48 -4.73
C ASP A 103 -6.11 -16.45 -3.89
N TRP A 104 -7.38 -16.75 -3.53
CA TRP A 104 -8.15 -15.94 -2.58
C TRP A 104 -7.47 -15.85 -1.22
N GLN A 105 -6.97 -16.99 -0.70
CA GLN A 105 -6.29 -17.00 0.59
C GLN A 105 -4.96 -16.26 0.52
N ARG A 106 -4.15 -16.51 -0.50
CA ARG A 106 -2.85 -15.85 -0.68
C ARG A 106 -2.96 -14.33 -0.76
N ILE A 107 -3.89 -13.81 -1.57
CA ILE A 107 -4.09 -12.35 -1.67
C ILE A 107 -4.67 -11.78 -0.38
N TRP A 108 -5.51 -12.53 0.34
CA TRP A 108 -6.05 -12.12 1.64
C TRP A 108 -4.95 -12.00 2.68
N ASP A 109 -4.06 -12.99 2.78
CA ASP A 109 -2.97 -12.99 3.74
C ASP A 109 -2.02 -11.82 3.51
N ILE A 110 -1.67 -11.53 2.25
CA ILE A 110 -0.72 -10.45 1.92
C ILE A 110 -1.38 -9.07 1.95
N ASN A 111 -2.56 -8.88 1.35
CA ASN A 111 -3.16 -7.54 1.21
C ASN A 111 -3.97 -7.09 2.43
N VAL A 112 -4.36 -8.03 3.32
CA VAL A 112 -5.21 -7.73 4.48
C VAL A 112 -4.54 -8.16 5.78
N MET A 113 -4.23 -9.46 5.93
CA MET A 113 -3.70 -9.97 7.19
C MET A 113 -2.31 -9.44 7.52
N ALA A 114 -1.45 -9.21 6.53
CA ALA A 114 -0.15 -8.55 6.73
C ALA A 114 -0.32 -7.17 7.41
N HIS A 115 -1.30 -6.37 6.98
CA HIS A 115 -1.61 -5.09 7.64
C HIS A 115 -2.07 -5.30 9.09
N VAL A 116 -2.94 -6.29 9.33
CA VAL A 116 -3.42 -6.62 10.69
C VAL A 116 -2.27 -7.06 11.59
N TRP A 117 -1.40 -7.95 11.12
CA TRP A 117 -0.27 -8.46 11.91
C TRP A 117 0.78 -7.37 12.19
N ALA A 118 1.12 -6.56 11.19
CA ALA A 118 2.06 -5.45 11.37
C ALA A 118 1.53 -4.42 12.40
N VAL A 119 0.25 -4.04 12.29
CA VAL A 119 -0.39 -3.14 13.27
C VAL A 119 -0.43 -3.79 14.65
N ARG A 120 -0.82 -5.06 14.76
CA ARG A 120 -0.86 -5.79 16.03
C ARG A 120 0.49 -5.79 16.74
N ALA A 121 1.59 -5.90 15.98
CA ALA A 121 2.94 -5.86 16.52
C ALA A 121 3.38 -4.45 16.94
N ALA A 122 3.15 -3.41 16.13
CA ALA A 122 3.67 -2.06 16.36
C ALA A 122 2.77 -1.18 17.25
N LEU A 123 1.44 -1.35 17.16
CA LEU A 123 0.46 -0.47 17.81
C LEU A 123 0.59 -0.37 19.34
N PRO A 124 0.88 -1.45 20.10
CA PRO A 124 1.05 -1.35 21.55
C PRO A 124 2.16 -0.35 21.95
N GLY A 125 3.30 -0.36 21.25
CA GLY A 125 4.39 0.58 21.48
C GLY A 125 4.00 2.02 21.13
N MET A 126 3.26 2.21 20.02
CA MET A 126 2.75 3.53 19.61
C MET A 126 1.74 4.08 20.63
N LEU A 127 0.79 3.27 21.09
CA LEU A 127 -0.20 3.67 22.11
C LEU A 127 0.44 4.03 23.45
N ALA A 128 1.45 3.25 23.88
CA ALA A 128 2.15 3.53 25.14
C ALA A 128 2.86 4.89 25.13
N ARG A 129 3.27 5.40 23.96
CA ARG A 129 3.87 6.73 23.76
C ARG A 129 2.83 7.81 23.48
N GLY A 130 1.62 7.45 23.08
CA GLY A 130 0.62 8.39 22.57
C GLY A 130 1.03 9.02 21.23
N GLU A 131 1.89 8.36 20.45
CA GLU A 131 2.35 8.83 19.14
C GLU A 131 2.67 7.66 18.21
N GLY A 132 2.19 7.74 16.96
CA GLY A 132 2.49 6.79 15.90
C GLY A 132 1.77 7.16 14.62
N TYR A 133 2.29 6.69 13.48
CA TYR A 133 1.68 6.91 12.18
C TYR A 133 1.61 5.62 11.38
N LEU A 134 0.43 5.30 10.86
CA LEU A 134 0.15 4.11 10.05
C LEU A 134 -0.21 4.53 8.62
N LEU A 135 0.45 3.94 7.63
CA LEU A 135 0.19 4.20 6.21
C LEU A 135 -0.05 2.88 5.46
N PRO A 136 -1.27 2.33 5.46
CA PRO A 136 -1.61 1.23 4.56
C PRO A 136 -1.73 1.68 3.11
N THR A 137 -1.18 0.89 2.19
CA THR A 137 -1.38 1.02 0.75
C THR A 137 -2.57 0.17 0.31
N ALA A 138 -3.72 0.81 0.16
CA ALA A 138 -4.90 0.21 -0.44
C ALA A 138 -4.82 0.31 -1.99
N SER A 139 -5.81 0.92 -2.63
CA SER A 139 -5.91 1.18 -4.06
C SER A 139 -7.17 2.00 -4.34
N ALA A 140 -7.24 2.67 -5.48
CA ALA A 140 -8.51 3.15 -6.03
C ALA A 140 -9.55 2.02 -6.15
N ALA A 141 -9.12 0.77 -6.36
CA ALA A 141 -9.96 -0.42 -6.35
C ALA A 141 -10.66 -0.65 -4.99
N GLY A 142 -10.09 -0.16 -3.88
CA GLY A 142 -10.70 -0.23 -2.55
C GLY A 142 -11.79 0.82 -2.31
N LEU A 143 -11.82 1.88 -3.11
CA LEU A 143 -12.87 2.91 -3.09
C LEU A 143 -13.93 2.67 -4.17
N LEU A 144 -13.48 2.17 -5.32
CA LEU A 144 -14.31 1.96 -6.51
C LEU A 144 -14.60 0.47 -6.73
N THR A 145 -13.83 -0.13 -7.57
CA THR A 145 -13.67 -1.57 -7.85
C THR A 145 -12.63 -1.72 -8.96
N ASN A 146 -12.19 -2.97 -9.26
CA ASN A 146 -11.36 -3.26 -10.42
C ASN A 146 -12.04 -4.35 -11.26
N LEU A 147 -12.36 -4.04 -12.52
CA LEU A 147 -12.98 -5.00 -13.43
C LEU A 147 -12.01 -6.17 -13.69
N GLY A 148 -12.52 -7.40 -13.67
CA GLY A 148 -11.73 -8.60 -13.91
C GLY A 148 -10.80 -9.03 -12.75
N ALA A 149 -10.92 -8.41 -11.57
CA ALA A 149 -10.09 -8.75 -10.40
C ALA A 149 -10.91 -8.68 -9.10
N ALA A 150 -11.80 -9.65 -8.91
CA ALA A 150 -12.64 -9.72 -7.72
C ALA A 150 -11.84 -9.90 -6.42
N PRO A 151 -10.85 -10.84 -6.33
CA PRO A 151 -10.04 -11.00 -5.12
C PRO A 151 -9.29 -9.71 -4.75
N TYR A 152 -8.71 -9.04 -5.74
CA TYR A 152 -8.02 -7.76 -5.52
C TYR A 152 -8.98 -6.67 -5.02
N SER A 153 -10.14 -6.51 -5.66
CA SER A 153 -11.13 -5.50 -5.26
C SER A 153 -11.61 -5.71 -3.82
N VAL A 154 -11.91 -6.95 -3.44
CA VAL A 154 -12.37 -7.29 -2.08
C VAL A 154 -11.28 -6.97 -1.05
N THR A 155 -10.04 -7.40 -1.28
CA THR A 155 -8.94 -7.17 -0.34
C THR A 155 -8.58 -5.69 -0.21
N LYS A 156 -8.66 -4.91 -1.28
CA LYS A 156 -8.39 -3.47 -1.21
C LYS A 156 -9.52 -2.67 -0.53
N HIS A 157 -10.78 -3.11 -0.62
CA HIS A 157 -11.87 -2.58 0.22
C HIS A 157 -11.65 -2.91 1.70
N ALA A 158 -11.21 -4.14 2.01
CA ALA A 158 -10.87 -4.53 3.38
C ALA A 158 -9.74 -3.67 3.96
N ALA A 159 -8.70 -3.37 3.17
CA ALA A 159 -7.59 -2.50 3.58
C ALA A 159 -8.06 -1.06 3.90
N VAL A 160 -8.97 -0.48 3.08
CA VAL A 160 -9.59 0.83 3.37
C VAL A 160 -10.38 0.77 4.68
N GLY A 161 -11.25 -0.24 4.83
CA GLY A 161 -12.05 -0.40 6.05
C GLY A 161 -11.21 -0.56 7.33
N LEU A 162 -10.07 -1.29 7.24
CA LEU A 162 -9.13 -1.38 8.35
C LEU A 162 -8.49 -0.01 8.67
N ALA A 163 -8.08 0.73 7.65
CA ALA A 163 -7.49 2.07 7.83
C ALA A 163 -8.48 3.04 8.51
N GLU A 164 -9.74 3.05 8.06
CA GLU A 164 -10.81 3.87 8.64
C GLU A 164 -11.04 3.49 10.11
N TRP A 165 -11.15 2.19 10.40
CA TRP A 165 -11.35 1.70 11.76
C TRP A 165 -10.21 2.14 12.69
N LEU A 166 -8.94 2.00 12.24
CA LEU A 166 -7.77 2.41 13.00
C LEU A 166 -7.76 3.93 13.28
N ALA A 167 -8.06 4.73 12.26
CA ALA A 167 -8.11 6.19 12.39
C ALA A 167 -9.20 6.65 13.39
N ILE A 168 -10.39 6.05 13.31
CA ILE A 168 -11.51 6.37 14.20
C ILE A 168 -11.23 5.89 15.63
N THR A 169 -10.70 4.67 15.79
CA THR A 169 -10.57 4.05 17.12
C THR A 169 -9.40 4.62 17.91
N HIS A 170 -8.29 4.94 17.25
CA HIS A 170 -7.04 5.32 17.93
C HIS A 170 -6.61 6.77 17.69
N GLY A 171 -7.37 7.56 16.92
CA GLY A 171 -7.03 8.95 16.63
C GLY A 171 -6.86 9.81 17.86
N ASP A 172 -7.80 9.73 18.80
CA ASP A 172 -7.73 10.46 20.07
C ASP A 172 -6.65 9.94 21.03
N GLN A 173 -6.04 8.79 20.70
CA GLN A 173 -4.91 8.21 21.45
C GLN A 173 -3.54 8.57 20.82
N GLY A 174 -3.51 9.53 19.89
CA GLY A 174 -2.31 10.03 19.25
C GLY A 174 -1.82 9.20 18.05
N ILE A 175 -2.64 8.26 17.55
CA ILE A 175 -2.31 7.46 16.36
C ILE A 175 -2.90 8.11 15.11
N LYS A 176 -2.02 8.51 14.18
CA LYS A 176 -2.42 9.06 12.89
C LYS A 176 -2.46 7.97 11.84
N VAL A 177 -3.38 8.08 10.90
CA VAL A 177 -3.54 7.11 9.81
C VAL A 177 -3.77 7.86 8.51
N SER A 178 -2.99 7.51 7.48
CA SER A 178 -3.29 7.84 6.09
C SER A 178 -3.48 6.57 5.31
N CYS A 179 -4.40 6.55 4.35
CA CYS A 179 -4.65 5.44 3.44
C CYS A 179 -4.25 5.84 2.02
N LEU A 180 -3.21 5.22 1.49
CA LEU A 180 -2.73 5.45 0.12
C LEU A 180 -3.59 4.66 -0.86
N CYS A 181 -4.26 5.35 -1.78
CA CYS A 181 -5.17 4.75 -2.77
C CYS A 181 -4.76 5.12 -4.20
N PRO A 182 -3.68 4.57 -4.74
CA PRO A 182 -3.26 4.81 -6.12
C PRO A 182 -4.17 4.08 -7.11
N GLN A 183 -4.22 4.57 -8.36
CA GLN A 183 -4.84 3.90 -9.48
C GLN A 183 -3.77 3.19 -10.33
N GLY A 184 -3.57 3.54 -11.60
CA GLY A 184 -2.55 2.96 -12.47
C GLY A 184 -1.15 3.50 -12.16
N VAL A 185 -0.23 2.64 -11.74
CA VAL A 185 1.18 3.00 -11.48
C VAL A 185 2.09 2.06 -12.26
N ARG A 186 3.14 2.60 -12.89
CA ARG A 186 4.11 1.85 -13.69
C ARG A 186 5.02 0.99 -12.79
N THR A 187 4.50 -0.16 -12.41
CA THR A 187 5.19 -1.16 -11.58
C THR A 187 5.14 -2.53 -12.25
N LYS A 188 5.95 -3.48 -11.79
CA LYS A 188 5.89 -4.88 -12.24
C LYS A 188 4.52 -5.52 -12.02
N MET A 189 3.74 -5.05 -11.06
CA MET A 189 2.37 -5.52 -10.83
C MET A 189 1.44 -5.19 -12.02
N LEU A 190 1.57 -4.03 -12.64
CA LEU A 190 0.76 -3.59 -13.78
C LEU A 190 1.43 -3.87 -15.13
N PHE A 191 2.77 -3.93 -15.15
CA PHE A 191 3.62 -4.20 -16.31
C PHE A 191 4.63 -5.28 -15.93
N PRO A 192 4.21 -6.54 -15.84
CA PRO A 192 5.12 -7.64 -15.52
C PRO A 192 6.16 -7.83 -16.63
N ASP A 193 7.34 -8.34 -16.26
CA ASP A 193 8.42 -8.62 -17.20
C ASP A 193 8.07 -9.82 -18.11
N ASP A 194 7.10 -10.65 -17.71
CA ASP A 194 6.60 -11.80 -18.46
C ASP A 194 5.13 -11.58 -18.84
N ASP A 195 4.84 -11.52 -20.14
CA ASP A 195 3.49 -11.31 -20.70
C ASP A 195 2.46 -12.39 -20.27
N ALA A 196 2.91 -13.55 -19.80
CA ALA A 196 2.04 -14.62 -19.34
C ALA A 196 1.32 -14.32 -18.01
N GLN A 197 1.77 -13.32 -17.22
CA GLN A 197 1.18 -12.95 -15.94
C GLN A 197 0.26 -11.73 -16.01
N ALA A 198 0.19 -11.05 -17.14
CA ALA A 198 -0.71 -9.91 -17.31
C ALA A 198 -2.15 -10.40 -17.49
N ASP A 199 -2.97 -10.29 -16.44
CA ASP A 199 -4.41 -10.49 -16.55
C ASP A 199 -5.01 -9.37 -17.43
N ALA A 200 -5.22 -9.69 -18.71
CA ALA A 200 -5.37 -8.73 -19.81
C ALA A 200 -6.50 -7.70 -19.56
N ILE A 201 -7.63 -8.12 -18.98
CA ILE A 201 -8.83 -7.27 -18.81
C ILE A 201 -8.63 -6.25 -17.68
N SER A 202 -8.08 -6.69 -16.55
CA SER A 202 -7.83 -5.84 -15.37
C SER A 202 -6.77 -4.78 -15.69
N ALA A 203 -5.66 -5.19 -16.30
CA ALA A 203 -4.56 -4.32 -16.66
C ALA A 203 -4.93 -3.29 -17.74
N GLU A 204 -5.65 -3.70 -18.80
CA GLU A 204 -6.06 -2.81 -19.88
C GLU A 204 -7.03 -1.73 -19.40
N SER A 205 -8.00 -2.08 -18.55
CA SER A 205 -8.93 -1.11 -17.97
C SER A 205 -8.20 -0.03 -17.15
N VAL A 206 -7.16 -0.41 -16.40
CA VAL A 206 -6.37 0.52 -15.59
C VAL A 206 -5.42 1.35 -16.47
N ARG A 207 -4.75 0.72 -17.44
CA ARG A 207 -3.81 1.40 -18.36
C ARG A 207 -4.50 2.50 -19.18
N SER A 208 -5.76 2.28 -19.58
CA SER A 208 -6.54 3.24 -20.37
C SER A 208 -6.96 4.50 -19.59
N GLN A 209 -6.89 4.48 -18.26
CA GLN A 209 -7.33 5.58 -17.39
C GLN A 209 -6.18 6.49 -16.91
N GLY A 210 -4.99 6.29 -17.42
CA GLY A 210 -3.79 7.04 -17.02
C GLY A 210 -2.91 6.24 -16.07
N VAL A 211 -1.61 6.30 -16.35
CA VAL A 211 -0.57 5.62 -15.56
C VAL A 211 0.45 6.66 -15.15
N ILE A 212 0.77 6.73 -13.87
CA ILE A 212 1.81 7.59 -13.32
C ILE A 212 3.04 6.77 -12.91
N GLU A 213 4.16 7.44 -12.69
CA GLU A 213 5.38 6.79 -12.23
C GLU A 213 5.34 6.58 -10.70
N PRO A 214 6.03 5.56 -10.15
CA PRO A 214 6.10 5.31 -8.71
C PRO A 214 6.61 6.52 -7.91
N GLU A 215 7.49 7.33 -8.49
CA GLU A 215 8.05 8.55 -7.90
C GLU A 215 6.98 9.61 -7.65
N GLU A 216 6.00 9.75 -8.54
CA GLU A 216 4.86 10.67 -8.37
C GLU A 216 3.97 10.22 -7.20
N VAL A 217 3.83 8.89 -7.01
CA VAL A 217 3.12 8.34 -5.84
C VAL A 217 3.88 8.68 -4.55
N ALA A 218 5.20 8.52 -4.54
CA ALA A 218 6.03 8.82 -3.37
C ALA A 218 5.98 10.31 -2.99
N GLU A 219 5.96 11.23 -3.96
CA GLU A 219 5.76 12.67 -3.72
C GLU A 219 4.37 12.94 -3.12
N ALA A 220 3.32 12.32 -3.65
CA ALA A 220 1.97 12.46 -3.09
C ALA A 220 1.89 11.93 -1.65
N VAL A 221 2.64 10.86 -1.33
CA VAL A 221 2.74 10.33 0.03
C VAL A 221 3.38 11.34 0.97
N VAL A 222 4.54 11.89 0.63
CA VAL A 222 5.23 12.89 1.48
C VAL A 222 4.33 14.10 1.73
N ALA A 223 3.68 14.62 0.68
CA ALA A 223 2.73 15.73 0.81
C ALA A 223 1.54 15.36 1.72
N GLY A 224 0.96 14.17 1.53
CA GLY A 224 -0.17 13.70 2.33
C GLY A 224 0.18 13.49 3.81
N LEU A 225 1.38 12.95 4.09
CA LEU A 225 1.89 12.79 5.45
C LEU A 225 2.15 14.14 6.12
N ALA A 226 2.69 15.12 5.40
CA ALA A 226 2.92 16.48 5.92
C ALA A 226 1.60 17.17 6.32
N GLU A 227 0.54 16.96 5.56
CA GLU A 227 -0.80 17.48 5.83
C GLU A 227 -1.63 16.59 6.78
N GLU A 228 -1.13 15.40 7.13
CA GLU A 228 -1.85 14.38 7.93
C GLU A 228 -3.21 14.00 7.33
N ARG A 229 -3.27 13.98 6.00
CA ARG A 229 -4.49 13.70 5.25
C ARG A 229 -4.80 12.21 5.30
N PHE A 230 -6.07 11.84 5.62
CA PHE A 230 -6.47 10.43 5.67
C PHE A 230 -6.38 9.76 4.30
N LEU A 231 -7.06 10.29 3.27
CA LEU A 231 -6.96 9.75 1.91
C LEU A 231 -5.83 10.43 1.13
N ILE A 232 -4.83 9.65 0.74
CA ILE A 232 -3.78 10.07 -0.19
C ILE A 232 -4.12 9.49 -1.56
N LEU A 233 -4.49 10.38 -2.48
CA LEU A 233 -4.93 10.06 -3.85
C LEU A 233 -3.94 10.63 -4.85
N PRO A 234 -2.94 9.85 -5.32
CA PRO A 234 -2.00 10.30 -6.35
C PRO A 234 -2.70 10.65 -7.68
N HIS A 235 -3.86 10.04 -7.92
CA HIS A 235 -4.75 10.32 -9.05
C HIS A 235 -5.95 11.13 -8.52
N PRO A 236 -5.97 12.45 -8.68
CA PRO A 236 -6.99 13.30 -8.05
C PRO A 236 -8.41 13.03 -8.55
N GLU A 237 -8.57 12.53 -9.79
CA GLU A 237 -9.86 12.15 -10.37
C GLU A 237 -10.55 11.00 -9.64
N VAL A 238 -9.82 10.17 -8.90
CA VAL A 238 -10.39 9.08 -8.08
C VAL A 238 -11.39 9.61 -7.07
N LEU A 239 -11.15 10.81 -6.50
CA LEU A 239 -12.09 11.42 -5.57
C LEU A 239 -13.44 11.74 -6.22
N ASP A 240 -13.42 12.22 -7.47
CA ASP A 240 -14.65 12.53 -8.20
C ASP A 240 -15.41 11.26 -8.60
N TYR A 241 -14.70 10.20 -8.95
CA TYR A 241 -15.32 8.89 -9.21
C TYR A 241 -15.95 8.32 -7.94
N PHE A 242 -15.28 8.44 -6.80
CA PHE A 242 -15.79 7.98 -5.52
C PHE A 242 -17.02 8.76 -5.07
N ARG A 243 -17.04 10.08 -5.24
CA ARG A 243 -18.23 10.92 -4.99
C ARG A 243 -19.41 10.49 -5.85
N ARG A 244 -19.20 10.30 -7.16
CA ARG A 244 -20.25 9.84 -8.10
C ARG A 244 -20.78 8.45 -7.74
N LYS A 245 -19.94 7.57 -7.23
CA LYS A 245 -20.34 6.25 -6.71
C LYS A 245 -21.26 6.41 -5.49
N ALA A 246 -20.90 7.27 -4.55
CA ALA A 246 -21.65 7.49 -3.33
C ALA A 246 -23.01 8.21 -3.59
N ASP A 247 -23.04 9.14 -4.56
CA ASP A 247 -24.25 9.91 -4.90
C ASP A 247 -25.37 9.05 -5.50
N ASP A 248 -25.00 8.06 -6.35
CA ASP A 248 -25.97 7.16 -7.01
C ASP A 248 -25.32 5.83 -7.37
N TYR A 249 -25.45 4.85 -6.48
CA TYR A 249 -24.86 3.53 -6.62
C TYR A 249 -25.38 2.76 -7.83
N ASP A 250 -26.69 2.83 -8.12
CA ASP A 250 -27.30 2.09 -9.23
C ASP A 250 -26.84 2.64 -10.57
N ARG A 251 -26.77 3.96 -10.70
CA ARG A 251 -26.22 4.65 -11.87
C ARG A 251 -24.75 4.29 -12.07
N TRP A 252 -23.96 4.29 -10.99
CA TRP A 252 -22.55 3.94 -11.05
C TRP A 252 -22.35 2.49 -11.48
N ILE A 253 -23.08 1.52 -10.89
CA ILE A 253 -23.05 0.11 -11.30
C ILE A 253 -23.42 -0.04 -12.78
N GLY A 254 -24.46 0.66 -13.22
CA GLY A 254 -24.87 0.69 -14.62
C GLY A 254 -23.78 1.21 -15.57
N GLY A 255 -22.99 2.20 -15.12
CA GLY A 255 -21.83 2.72 -15.84
C GLY A 255 -20.69 1.71 -15.92
N MET A 256 -20.37 1.04 -14.80
CA MET A 256 -19.31 0.01 -14.73
C MET A 256 -19.65 -1.22 -15.59
N ARG A 257 -20.93 -1.64 -15.66
CA ARG A 257 -21.37 -2.71 -16.55
C ARG A 257 -21.14 -2.35 -18.02
N LYS A 258 -21.40 -1.10 -18.42
CA LYS A 258 -21.14 -0.64 -19.80
C LYS A 258 -19.63 -0.59 -20.09
N LEU A 259 -18.84 -0.18 -19.13
CA LEU A 259 -17.37 -0.18 -19.26
C LEU A 259 -16.86 -1.60 -19.45
N GLN A 260 -17.27 -2.55 -18.60
CA GLN A 260 -16.90 -3.96 -18.72
C GLN A 260 -17.26 -4.56 -20.08
N ALA A 261 -18.45 -4.28 -20.60
CA ALA A 261 -18.86 -4.77 -21.92
C ALA A 261 -17.97 -4.25 -23.08
N ARG A 262 -17.38 -3.05 -22.93
CA ARG A 262 -16.45 -2.49 -23.92
C ARG A 262 -15.05 -3.09 -23.87
N THR A 263 -14.62 -3.57 -22.71
CA THR A 263 -13.30 -4.17 -22.53
C THR A 263 -13.29 -5.68 -22.86
N GLN A 264 -14.46 -6.30 -22.98
CA GLN A 264 -14.61 -7.72 -23.31
C GLN A 264 -14.99 -7.97 -24.80
N GLY A 265 -15.27 -6.96 -25.57
CA GLY A 265 -15.61 -7.01 -27.01
C GLY A 265 -14.49 -6.43 -27.85
#